data_699d799379707933c3afa3d1a2e87e66
#
_entry.id   699d799379707933c3afa3d1a2e87e66
#
_cell.length_a   1.000
_cell.length_b   1.000
_cell.length_c   1.000
_cell.angle_alpha   90.00
_cell.angle_beta   90.00
_cell.angle_gamma   90.00
#
_symmetry.space_group_name_H-M   'P 1'
#
loop_
_entity.id
_entity.type
_entity.pdbx_description
1 polymer ?
#
loop_
_entity_poly.entity_id
_entity_poly.type
_entity_poly.pdbx_seq_one_letter_code
_entity_poly.pdbx_strand_id
1 'polypeptide(L)'
;QAATRGNGEVGEAILPQAMTIRTIPLTIPFTGRMEVQGEGIMRLSELKKYNETAAEPLKNARNAAAGALRNLDPQVTASRHLDAFFYQIGYIEGRSFETQQHMLAFMKENGLNISPFVRPVQTIEEALEAVHEIEQKRETLDFLIDGATIKITDMRTREVLGTTDKFPRWSIAFKFPAQETVTKLLKITWEVGRTGKLTPLAHLSPVDICGVTVKRATLNNYDDICRKRVRIGSEVWVRRSNDVIPEIMGVVWDGEGEAPETDIQPPTVCPACGGELVKLREDGVHLFCLNRTSCRPQAIARMAHFASRQGMDIETFSTRTAGLFYDELGVRSAADLYHLDREKLVALKGFGEKKAEKLFAELEKSKDCELDAFLFAIGIPNIGKKTAYDLMAHFGTLEAPMGASEQELEDVEDVGGIVAASITEYFADEENRRFVNRLLEAGVCPQMHAQQDAGTLFEGMTFVLTGTLPTLSRAQAQEMIRKNGGKATGSV
;
A
#
# COMPACT_ATOMS: atom_id res chain seq x y z
N GLN A 1 16.15 -0.52 -18.38
CA GLN A 1 14.78 -0.66 -17.85
C GLN A 1 14.51 0.47 -16.88
N ALA A 2 13.23 0.85 -16.73
CA ALA A 2 12.77 1.74 -15.67
C ALA A 2 11.41 1.23 -15.18
N ALA A 3 11.21 1.20 -13.86
CA ALA A 3 9.96 0.73 -13.25
C ALA A 3 9.60 1.61 -12.04
N THR A 4 8.31 1.67 -11.72
CA THR A 4 7.84 2.25 -10.45
C THR A 4 8.18 1.33 -9.29
N ARG A 5 8.11 1.84 -8.05
CA ARG A 5 8.37 1.04 -6.84
C ARG A 5 7.46 -0.20 -6.73
N GLY A 6 6.21 -0.11 -7.21
CA GLY A 6 5.24 -1.20 -7.10
C GLY A 6 5.08 -1.68 -5.66
N ASN A 7 5.21 -3.01 -5.47
CA ASN A 7 5.22 -3.67 -4.16
C ASN A 7 6.65 -3.90 -3.60
N GLY A 8 7.68 -3.42 -4.29
CA GLY A 8 9.09 -3.64 -3.95
C GLY A 8 9.77 -4.70 -4.84
N GLU A 9 9.01 -5.64 -5.40
CA GLU A 9 9.50 -6.71 -6.29
C GLU A 9 9.08 -6.45 -7.74
N VAL A 10 7.83 -6.08 -7.96
CA VAL A 10 7.25 -5.82 -9.28
C VAL A 10 6.67 -4.43 -9.34
N GLY A 11 7.09 -3.63 -10.33
CA GLY A 11 6.62 -2.28 -10.62
C GLY A 11 6.10 -2.15 -12.04
N GLU A 12 5.37 -1.06 -12.31
CA GLU A 12 4.92 -0.72 -13.66
C GLU A 12 6.11 -0.27 -14.51
N ALA A 13 6.24 -0.78 -15.74
CA ALA A 13 7.28 -0.37 -16.68
C ALA A 13 7.03 1.07 -17.16
N ILE A 14 8.00 1.96 -16.94
CA ILE A 14 7.92 3.39 -17.25
C ILE A 14 9.12 3.91 -18.06
N LEU A 15 9.81 3.05 -18.78
CA LEU A 15 11.00 3.46 -19.51
C LEU A 15 10.72 4.59 -20.52
N PRO A 16 9.68 4.53 -21.37
CA PRO A 16 9.38 5.61 -22.29
C PRO A 16 9.14 6.95 -21.60
N GLN A 17 8.49 6.95 -20.44
CA GLN A 17 8.23 8.13 -19.62
C GLN A 17 9.53 8.65 -18.99
N ALA A 18 10.34 7.77 -18.40
CA ALA A 18 11.60 8.13 -17.77
C ALA A 18 12.59 8.76 -18.78
N MET A 19 12.61 8.28 -20.02
CA MET A 19 13.44 8.86 -21.09
C MET A 19 13.07 10.29 -21.46
N THR A 20 11.89 10.78 -21.12
CA THR A 20 11.48 12.17 -21.34
C THR A 20 12.00 13.13 -20.27
N ILE A 21 12.49 12.62 -19.14
CA ILE A 21 13.04 13.42 -18.04
C ILE A 21 14.46 13.83 -18.38
N ARG A 22 14.66 15.10 -18.74
CA ARG A 22 15.93 15.62 -19.26
C ARG A 22 17.10 15.55 -18.27
N THR A 23 16.84 15.48 -16.99
CA THR A 23 17.86 15.35 -15.93
C THR A 23 18.30 13.90 -15.70
N ILE A 24 17.68 12.93 -16.37
CA ILE A 24 18.15 11.55 -16.41
C ILE A 24 19.06 11.37 -17.63
N PRO A 25 20.35 11.06 -17.45
CA PRO A 25 21.25 10.84 -18.56
C PRO A 25 20.84 9.59 -19.36
N LEU A 26 20.80 9.70 -20.69
CA LEU A 26 20.51 8.58 -21.58
C LEU A 26 21.71 7.64 -21.74
N THR A 27 22.91 8.14 -21.47
CA THR A 27 24.18 7.39 -21.45
C THR A 27 25.00 7.82 -20.25
N ILE A 28 25.73 6.89 -19.67
CA ILE A 28 26.63 7.12 -18.52
C ILE A 28 28.00 6.50 -18.78
N PRO A 29 29.08 6.98 -18.14
CA PRO A 29 30.42 6.41 -18.27
C PRO A 29 30.53 4.96 -17.79
N PHE A 30 29.78 4.57 -16.78
CA PHE A 30 29.81 3.21 -16.24
C PHE A 30 29.13 2.23 -17.21
N THR A 31 29.82 1.16 -17.59
CA THR A 31 29.38 0.20 -18.63
C THR A 31 28.83 -1.12 -18.06
N GLY A 32 29.00 -1.38 -16.75
CA GLY A 32 28.45 -2.55 -16.06
C GLY A 32 26.94 -2.40 -15.78
N ARG A 33 26.31 -3.47 -15.34
CA ARG A 33 24.90 -3.44 -14.89
C ARG A 33 24.79 -2.66 -13.58
N MET A 34 23.83 -1.75 -13.52
CA MET A 34 23.56 -0.95 -12.34
C MET A 34 22.05 -0.67 -12.21
N GLU A 35 21.55 -0.76 -11.00
CA GLU A 35 20.21 -0.31 -10.61
C GLU A 35 20.33 0.92 -9.72
N VAL A 36 19.67 2.00 -10.10
CA VAL A 36 19.59 3.24 -9.30
C VAL A 36 18.16 3.51 -8.85
N GLN A 37 18.02 3.98 -7.63
CA GLN A 37 16.74 4.34 -7.03
C GLN A 37 16.67 5.86 -6.86
N GLY A 38 15.54 6.42 -7.29
CA GLY A 38 15.33 7.85 -7.29
C GLY A 38 13.86 8.22 -7.17
N GLU A 39 13.59 9.50 -7.12
CA GLU A 39 12.24 10.05 -7.10
C GLU A 39 12.06 11.05 -8.24
N GLY A 40 11.01 10.83 -9.05
CA GLY A 40 10.59 11.77 -10.07
C GLY A 40 9.71 12.86 -9.45
N ILE A 41 10.06 14.11 -9.71
CA ILE A 41 9.36 15.27 -9.17
C ILE A 41 8.92 16.23 -10.29
N MET A 42 7.95 17.09 -9.99
CA MET A 42 7.64 18.27 -10.77
C MET A 42 8.00 19.50 -9.96
N ARG A 43 8.81 20.41 -10.54
CA ARG A 43 9.14 21.67 -9.89
C ARG A 43 7.91 22.58 -9.79
N LEU A 44 7.82 23.38 -8.73
CA LEU A 44 6.71 24.31 -8.55
C LEU A 44 6.69 25.38 -9.64
N SER A 45 7.86 25.83 -10.09
CA SER A 45 8.01 26.74 -11.23
C SER A 45 7.49 26.13 -12.53
N GLU A 46 7.77 24.83 -12.80
CA GLU A 46 7.26 24.15 -13.97
C GLU A 46 5.75 23.85 -13.89
N LEU A 47 5.24 23.55 -12.69
CA LEU A 47 3.79 23.44 -12.44
C LEU A 47 3.07 24.77 -12.77
N LYS A 48 3.63 25.89 -12.33
CA LYS A 48 3.09 27.22 -12.63
C LYS A 48 3.07 27.48 -14.13
N LYS A 49 4.20 27.29 -14.82
CA LYS A 49 4.29 27.47 -16.27
C LYS A 49 3.31 26.56 -17.03
N TYR A 50 3.22 25.28 -16.66
CA TYR A 50 2.26 24.37 -17.26
C TYR A 50 0.83 24.88 -17.12
N ASN A 51 0.45 25.37 -15.96
CA ASN A 51 -0.89 25.85 -15.66
C ASN A 51 -1.26 27.16 -16.38
N GLU A 52 -0.28 27.95 -16.87
CA GLU A 52 -0.54 29.16 -17.65
C GLU A 52 -1.21 28.87 -19.00
N THR A 53 -0.97 27.67 -19.54
CA THR A 53 -1.47 27.29 -20.89
C THR A 53 -2.38 26.05 -20.87
N ALA A 54 -2.47 25.34 -19.74
CA ALA A 54 -3.22 24.09 -19.64
C ALA A 54 -4.74 24.33 -19.64
N ALA A 55 -5.47 23.59 -20.46
CA ALA A 55 -6.94 23.57 -20.42
C ALA A 55 -7.49 23.07 -19.07
N GLU A 56 -6.78 22.13 -18.46
CA GLU A 56 -7.08 21.61 -17.11
C GLU A 56 -5.85 21.81 -16.19
N PRO A 57 -5.85 22.83 -15.33
CA PRO A 57 -4.74 23.12 -14.43
C PRO A 57 -4.48 21.98 -13.43
N LEU A 58 -3.22 21.64 -13.22
CA LEU A 58 -2.77 20.70 -12.23
C LEU A 58 -2.69 21.39 -10.86
N LYS A 59 -3.22 20.75 -9.82
CA LYS A 59 -3.31 21.36 -8.48
C LYS A 59 -2.11 21.07 -7.58
N ASN A 60 -1.46 19.92 -7.78
CA ASN A 60 -0.41 19.43 -6.88
C ASN A 60 0.75 18.82 -7.68
N ALA A 61 1.97 19.30 -7.45
CA ALA A 61 3.18 18.87 -8.17
C ALA A 61 3.48 17.37 -7.97
N ARG A 62 3.28 16.83 -6.76
CA ARG A 62 3.49 15.41 -6.47
C ARG A 62 2.54 14.52 -7.26
N ASN A 63 1.25 14.85 -7.25
CA ASN A 63 0.24 14.11 -8.01
C ASN A 63 0.44 14.27 -9.52
N ALA A 64 0.90 15.44 -9.96
CA ALA A 64 1.23 15.72 -11.35
C ALA A 64 2.40 14.85 -11.84
N ALA A 65 3.45 14.72 -11.05
CA ALA A 65 4.60 13.86 -11.36
C ALA A 65 4.20 12.37 -11.39
N ALA A 66 3.51 11.89 -10.35
CA ALA A 66 3.06 10.51 -10.28
C ALA A 66 2.10 10.14 -11.42
N GLY A 67 1.16 11.03 -11.76
CA GLY A 67 0.23 10.84 -12.86
C GLY A 67 0.89 10.88 -14.23
N ALA A 68 1.97 11.67 -14.40
CA ALA A 68 2.74 11.70 -15.63
C ALA A 68 3.49 10.38 -15.85
N LEU A 69 4.22 9.91 -14.83
CA LEU A 69 5.02 8.67 -14.92
C LEU A 69 4.18 7.42 -15.18
N ARG A 70 2.90 7.44 -14.81
CA ARG A 70 1.95 6.34 -15.05
C ARG A 70 1.09 6.53 -16.29
N ASN A 71 1.23 7.64 -16.99
CA ASN A 71 0.46 7.87 -18.21
C ASN A 71 0.97 6.96 -19.32
N LEU A 72 0.05 6.38 -20.10
CA LEU A 72 0.41 5.51 -21.23
C LEU A 72 1.08 6.29 -22.38
N ASP A 73 0.75 7.59 -22.50
CA ASP A 73 1.36 8.48 -23.49
C ASP A 73 2.58 9.21 -22.91
N PRO A 74 3.82 8.92 -23.36
CA PRO A 74 5.02 9.61 -22.91
C PRO A 74 5.04 11.11 -23.22
N GLN A 75 4.25 11.57 -24.20
CA GLN A 75 4.13 13.00 -24.52
C GLN A 75 3.56 13.80 -23.34
N VAL A 76 2.64 13.19 -22.58
CA VAL A 76 2.10 13.79 -21.35
C VAL A 76 3.21 13.98 -20.32
N THR A 77 4.11 13.01 -20.16
CA THR A 77 5.28 13.14 -19.26
C THR A 77 6.23 14.22 -19.76
N ALA A 78 6.53 14.22 -21.05
CA ALA A 78 7.39 15.22 -21.67
C ALA A 78 6.89 16.65 -21.48
N SER A 79 5.58 16.89 -21.62
CA SER A 79 4.96 18.21 -21.47
C SER A 79 5.00 18.75 -20.04
N ARG A 80 5.17 17.89 -19.05
CA ARG A 80 5.21 18.28 -17.62
C ARG A 80 6.61 18.61 -17.11
N HIS A 81 7.66 18.46 -17.93
CA HIS A 81 9.05 18.78 -17.63
C HIS A 81 9.49 18.29 -16.25
N LEU A 82 9.33 16.99 -16.00
CA LEU A 82 9.73 16.39 -14.73
C LEU A 82 11.24 16.46 -14.51
N ASP A 83 11.62 16.43 -13.25
CA ASP A 83 13.00 16.29 -12.77
C ASP A 83 13.13 14.97 -11.99
N ALA A 84 14.34 14.52 -11.70
CA ALA A 84 14.59 13.34 -10.90
C ALA A 84 15.79 13.52 -9.98
N PHE A 85 15.65 13.05 -8.74
CA PHE A 85 16.74 12.94 -7.77
C PHE A 85 17.00 11.48 -7.43
N PHE A 86 18.27 11.06 -7.50
CA PHE A 86 18.69 9.71 -7.16
C PHE A 86 19.33 9.70 -5.77
N TYR A 87 19.12 8.64 -5.00
CA TYR A 87 19.55 8.58 -3.62
C TYR A 87 20.15 7.25 -3.19
N GLN A 88 20.09 6.22 -4.05
CA GLN A 88 20.57 4.87 -3.72
C GLN A 88 20.96 4.12 -5.00
N ILE A 89 22.01 3.30 -4.89
CA ILE A 89 22.30 2.22 -5.83
C ILE A 89 21.81 0.93 -5.18
N GLY A 90 20.84 0.26 -5.80
CA GLY A 90 20.29 -1.01 -5.33
C GLY A 90 21.18 -2.19 -5.72
N TYR A 91 21.73 -2.13 -6.91
CA TYR A 91 22.66 -3.13 -7.44
C TYR A 91 23.72 -2.47 -8.34
N ILE A 92 24.94 -2.96 -8.27
CA ILE A 92 26.03 -2.59 -9.19
C ILE A 92 26.96 -3.77 -9.41
N GLU A 93 27.32 -4.01 -10.68
CA GLU A 93 28.20 -5.09 -11.05
C GLU A 93 29.67 -4.71 -10.87
N GLY A 94 30.45 -5.59 -10.25
CA GLY A 94 31.90 -5.46 -10.14
C GLY A 94 32.41 -4.29 -9.29
N ARG A 95 31.54 -3.66 -8.49
CA ARG A 95 31.92 -2.54 -7.63
C ARG A 95 31.17 -2.56 -6.31
N SER A 96 31.83 -2.10 -5.25
CA SER A 96 31.24 -1.88 -3.94
C SER A 96 31.62 -0.48 -3.42
N PHE A 97 30.89 0.00 -2.43
CA PHE A 97 31.13 1.29 -1.79
C PHE A 97 31.31 1.08 -0.29
N GLU A 98 32.26 1.77 0.30
CA GLU A 98 32.46 1.74 1.75
C GLU A 98 31.45 2.62 2.49
N THR A 99 31.09 3.77 1.88
CA THR A 99 30.23 4.76 2.50
C THR A 99 29.15 5.28 1.53
N GLN A 100 28.10 5.88 2.10
CA GLN A 100 27.07 6.60 1.35
C GLN A 100 27.66 7.72 0.49
N GLN A 101 28.66 8.43 1.00
CA GLN A 101 29.32 9.52 0.28
C GLN A 101 30.03 9.02 -0.97
N HIS A 102 30.76 7.91 -0.87
CA HIS A 102 31.45 7.31 -2.04
C HIS A 102 30.43 6.89 -3.10
N MET A 103 29.30 6.32 -2.69
CA MET A 103 28.22 5.94 -3.60
C MET A 103 27.60 7.16 -4.30
N LEU A 104 27.29 8.22 -3.55
CA LEU A 104 26.73 9.46 -4.10
C LEU A 104 27.70 10.21 -5.02
N ALA A 105 29.00 10.21 -4.70
CA ALA A 105 30.04 10.78 -5.56
C ALA A 105 30.08 10.04 -6.89
N PHE A 106 30.08 8.71 -6.85
CA PHE A 106 30.03 7.88 -8.07
C PHE A 106 28.77 8.15 -8.90
N MET A 107 27.61 8.31 -8.27
CA MET A 107 26.38 8.66 -9.00
C MET A 107 26.50 10.00 -9.71
N LYS A 108 27.09 11.03 -9.04
CA LYS A 108 27.38 12.34 -9.66
C LYS A 108 28.34 12.24 -10.84
N GLU A 109 29.42 11.46 -10.71
CA GLU A 109 30.41 11.22 -11.78
C GLU A 109 29.74 10.59 -13.01
N ASN A 110 28.68 9.81 -12.82
CA ASN A 110 27.86 9.22 -13.88
C ASN A 110 26.71 10.13 -14.33
N GLY A 111 26.70 11.41 -13.96
CA GLY A 111 25.71 12.39 -14.41
C GLY A 111 24.34 12.25 -13.76
N LEU A 112 24.19 11.43 -12.72
CA LEU A 112 22.94 11.30 -11.99
C LEU A 112 22.76 12.47 -11.03
N ASN A 113 21.59 13.09 -11.07
CA ASN A 113 21.24 14.20 -10.22
C ASN A 113 20.93 13.71 -8.80
N ILE A 114 21.62 14.21 -7.78
CA ILE A 114 21.36 13.88 -6.38
C ILE A 114 20.75 15.05 -5.63
N SER A 115 20.08 14.77 -4.51
CA SER A 115 19.51 15.82 -3.66
C SER A 115 20.56 16.84 -3.24
N PRO A 116 20.28 18.15 -3.28
CA PRO A 116 21.18 19.18 -2.76
C PRO A 116 21.31 19.17 -1.24
N PHE A 117 20.45 18.44 -0.53
CA PHE A 117 20.38 18.42 0.94
C PHE A 117 21.09 17.21 1.57
N VAL A 118 22.14 16.71 0.94
CA VAL A 118 22.96 15.65 1.56
C VAL A 118 23.99 16.28 2.48
N ARG A 119 23.87 16.02 3.79
CA ARG A 119 24.79 16.51 4.83
C ARG A 119 25.32 15.34 5.65
N PRO A 120 26.62 15.04 5.63
CA PRO A 120 27.26 14.14 6.57
C PRO A 120 27.27 14.75 7.97
N VAL A 121 26.94 13.94 8.97
CA VAL A 121 26.92 14.33 10.39
C VAL A 121 27.54 13.23 11.23
N GLN A 122 28.04 13.57 12.44
CA GLN A 122 28.72 12.63 13.32
C GLN A 122 27.87 12.25 14.54
N THR A 123 26.96 13.12 14.95
CA THR A 123 26.13 12.93 16.13
C THR A 123 24.65 13.01 15.77
N ILE A 124 23.79 12.53 16.67
CA ILE A 124 22.34 12.62 16.49
C ILE A 124 21.85 14.08 16.61
N GLU A 125 22.50 14.87 17.43
CA GLU A 125 22.22 16.29 17.62
C GLU A 125 22.45 17.05 16.32
N GLU A 126 23.62 16.84 15.67
CA GLU A 126 23.93 17.41 14.35
C GLU A 126 22.91 16.94 13.28
N ALA A 127 22.44 15.69 13.37
CA ALA A 127 21.43 15.19 12.45
C ALA A 127 20.09 15.91 12.64
N LEU A 128 19.67 16.15 13.88
CA LEU A 128 18.45 16.88 14.19
C LEU A 128 18.54 18.36 13.75
N GLU A 129 19.69 19.00 13.98
CA GLU A 129 19.93 20.37 13.47
C GLU A 129 19.82 20.42 11.95
N ALA A 130 20.45 19.49 11.22
CA ALA A 130 20.36 19.41 9.78
C ALA A 130 18.92 19.19 9.28
N VAL A 131 18.14 18.38 9.99
CA VAL A 131 16.71 18.17 9.70
C VAL A 131 15.91 19.45 9.89
N HIS A 132 16.12 20.18 10.99
CA HIS A 132 15.46 21.46 11.24
C HIS A 132 15.82 22.54 10.21
N GLU A 133 17.09 22.59 9.78
CA GLU A 133 17.51 23.52 8.72
C GLU A 133 16.77 23.23 7.39
N ILE A 134 16.57 21.96 7.05
CA ILE A 134 15.82 21.56 5.84
C ILE A 134 14.35 21.93 6.00
N GLU A 135 13.77 21.71 7.18
CA GLU A 135 12.39 22.07 7.50
C GLU A 135 12.14 23.57 7.32
N GLN A 136 13.02 24.42 7.86
CA GLN A 136 12.93 25.88 7.73
C GLN A 136 12.99 26.34 6.25
N LYS A 137 13.75 25.63 5.42
CA LYS A 137 13.87 25.92 3.99
C LYS A 137 12.71 25.39 3.15
N ARG A 138 11.85 24.56 3.73
CA ARG A 138 10.77 23.83 3.02
C ARG A 138 9.95 24.73 2.08
N GLU A 139 9.56 25.91 2.55
CA GLU A 139 8.71 26.83 1.80
C GLU A 139 9.44 27.65 0.73
N THR A 140 10.78 27.66 0.77
CA THR A 140 11.61 28.36 -0.22
C THR A 140 12.06 27.46 -1.38
N LEU A 141 11.81 26.16 -1.28
CA LEU A 141 12.21 25.20 -2.29
C LEU A 141 11.29 25.24 -3.50
N ASP A 142 11.86 25.06 -4.68
CA ASP A 142 11.12 24.91 -5.93
C ASP A 142 10.56 23.47 -6.13
N PHE A 143 10.48 22.68 -5.07
CA PHE A 143 9.88 21.34 -5.06
C PHE A 143 9.40 20.96 -3.65
N LEU A 144 8.41 20.08 -3.60
CA LEU A 144 7.80 19.65 -2.34
C LEU A 144 8.65 18.59 -1.64
N ILE A 145 8.83 18.74 -0.34
CA ILE A 145 9.40 17.75 0.56
C ILE A 145 8.48 17.50 1.75
N ASP A 146 8.41 16.27 2.22
CA ASP A 146 7.56 15.84 3.34
C ASP A 146 8.36 15.43 4.58
N GLY A 147 9.67 15.42 4.48
CA GLY A 147 10.58 15.03 5.55
C GLY A 147 12.02 14.89 5.08
N ALA A 148 12.85 14.41 5.98
CA ALA A 148 14.24 14.05 5.73
C ALA A 148 14.49 12.59 6.10
N THR A 149 15.49 11.97 5.49
CA THR A 149 15.89 10.61 5.81
C THR A 149 17.30 10.61 6.42
N ILE A 150 17.41 10.12 7.64
CA ILE A 150 18.69 9.93 8.34
C ILE A 150 19.14 8.50 8.06
N LYS A 151 20.39 8.32 7.61
CA LYS A 151 20.94 7.03 7.21
C LYS A 151 22.30 6.80 7.84
N ILE A 152 22.57 5.59 8.27
CA ILE A 152 23.93 5.16 8.62
C ILE A 152 24.81 5.29 7.37
N THR A 153 25.97 5.91 7.50
CA THR A 153 26.87 6.17 6.37
C THR A 153 27.65 4.94 5.95
N ASP A 154 28.17 4.17 6.91
CA ASP A 154 28.99 2.98 6.70
C ASP A 154 28.19 1.82 6.12
N MET A 155 28.63 1.30 4.97
CA MET A 155 27.89 0.23 4.26
C MET A 155 27.96 -1.12 4.96
N ARG A 156 29.10 -1.43 5.62
CA ARG A 156 29.25 -2.67 6.40
C ARG A 156 28.29 -2.69 7.59
N THR A 157 28.16 -1.57 8.29
CA THR A 157 27.18 -1.43 9.39
C THR A 157 25.75 -1.63 8.88
N ARG A 158 25.41 -1.14 7.67
CA ARG A 158 24.09 -1.39 7.07
C ARG A 158 23.82 -2.86 6.80
N GLU A 159 24.83 -3.59 6.33
CA GLU A 159 24.73 -5.03 6.09
C GLU A 159 24.47 -5.78 7.40
N VAL A 160 25.17 -5.43 8.48
CA VAL A 160 24.98 -6.04 9.81
C VAL A 160 23.58 -5.73 10.37
N LEU A 161 23.11 -4.50 10.27
CA LEU A 161 21.78 -4.10 10.75
C LEU A 161 20.64 -4.74 9.93
N GLY A 162 20.86 -4.96 8.65
CA GLY A 162 19.92 -5.60 7.75
C GLY A 162 18.64 -4.80 7.52
N THR A 163 17.59 -5.54 7.14
CA THR A 163 16.25 -5.00 6.85
C THR A 163 15.20 -5.80 7.61
N THR A 164 14.06 -5.18 7.91
CA THR A 164 12.81 -5.89 8.19
C THR A 164 12.09 -6.18 6.87
N ASP A 165 10.97 -6.86 6.91
CA ASP A 165 10.15 -7.08 5.70
C ASP A 165 9.73 -5.79 5.00
N LYS A 166 9.67 -4.67 5.73
CA LYS A 166 9.16 -3.39 5.20
C LYS A 166 10.20 -2.27 5.16
N PHE A 167 11.19 -2.29 6.04
CA PHE A 167 12.08 -1.15 6.26
C PHE A 167 13.53 -1.57 6.50
N PRO A 168 14.51 -0.79 6.00
CA PRO A 168 15.90 -0.94 6.41
C PRO A 168 16.07 -0.49 7.87
N ARG A 169 16.82 -1.26 8.68
CA ARG A 169 17.10 -0.91 10.07
C ARG A 169 18.16 0.20 10.23
N TRP A 170 18.86 0.50 9.15
CA TRP A 170 19.91 1.50 9.07
C TRP A 170 19.44 2.88 8.59
N SER A 171 18.12 3.07 8.41
CA SER A 171 17.54 4.30 7.90
C SER A 171 16.26 4.63 8.66
N ILE A 172 16.11 5.90 9.04
CA ILE A 172 14.90 6.42 9.66
C ILE A 172 14.40 7.64 8.89
N ALA A 173 13.08 7.69 8.66
CA ALA A 173 12.45 8.85 8.06
C ALA A 173 11.93 9.78 9.16
N PHE A 174 12.40 11.02 9.15
CA PHE A 174 11.88 12.10 9.96
C PHE A 174 10.87 12.89 9.14
N LYS A 175 9.60 12.82 9.50
CA LYS A 175 8.53 13.54 8.81
C LYS A 175 8.36 14.93 9.40
N PHE A 176 8.30 15.95 8.52
CA PHE A 176 8.00 17.30 8.98
C PHE A 176 6.55 17.40 9.47
N PRO A 177 6.26 18.34 10.38
CA PRO A 177 4.88 18.62 10.76
C PRO A 177 4.00 18.85 9.54
N ALA A 178 2.85 18.17 9.52
CA ALA A 178 1.88 18.36 8.46
C ALA A 178 1.28 19.78 8.56
N GLN A 179 1.04 20.42 7.43
CA GLN A 179 0.32 21.68 7.43
C GLN A 179 -1.11 21.47 7.91
N GLU A 180 -1.51 22.28 8.86
CA GLU A 180 -2.85 22.30 9.42
C GLU A 180 -3.63 23.52 8.92
N THR A 181 -4.92 23.36 8.74
CA THR A 181 -5.81 24.45 8.36
C THR A 181 -7.14 24.29 9.06
N VAL A 182 -7.91 25.37 9.10
CA VAL A 182 -9.23 25.40 9.72
C VAL A 182 -10.31 25.33 8.63
N THR A 183 -11.32 24.50 8.87
CA THR A 183 -12.50 24.42 8.02
C THR A 183 -13.73 24.01 8.82
N LYS A 184 -14.93 24.22 8.24
CA LYS A 184 -16.18 23.90 8.90
C LYS A 184 -16.58 22.45 8.70
N LEU A 185 -16.95 21.74 9.77
CA LEU A 185 -17.57 20.44 9.72
C LEU A 185 -19.04 20.55 9.33
N LEU A 186 -19.42 19.97 8.19
CA LEU A 186 -20.78 20.07 7.65
C LEU A 186 -21.68 18.92 8.11
N LYS A 187 -21.16 17.70 8.09
CA LYS A 187 -21.87 16.45 8.53
C LYS A 187 -20.89 15.33 8.74
N ILE A 188 -21.36 14.26 9.40
CA ILE A 188 -20.65 12.99 9.52
C ILE A 188 -21.49 11.89 8.84
N THR A 189 -20.83 11.01 8.10
CA THR A 189 -21.37 9.74 7.62
C THR A 189 -20.59 8.59 8.23
N TRP A 190 -21.26 7.45 8.38
CA TRP A 190 -20.63 6.24 8.89
C TRP A 190 -20.46 5.25 7.75
N GLU A 191 -19.20 5.02 7.38
CA GLU A 191 -18.85 4.13 6.28
C GLU A 191 -18.63 2.72 6.79
N VAL A 192 -19.15 1.73 6.07
CA VAL A 192 -19.02 0.31 6.43
C VAL A 192 -17.90 -0.32 5.61
N GLY A 193 -16.87 -0.77 6.28
CA GLY A 193 -15.71 -1.43 5.66
C GLY A 193 -15.96 -2.92 5.33
N ARG A 194 -14.96 -3.56 4.75
CA ARG A 194 -14.97 -4.98 4.32
C ARG A 194 -15.36 -5.96 5.43
N THR A 195 -14.89 -5.71 6.64
CA THR A 195 -15.13 -6.55 7.82
C THR A 195 -16.40 -6.16 8.59
N GLY A 196 -17.20 -5.24 8.07
CA GLY A 196 -18.36 -4.68 8.76
C GLY A 196 -18.03 -3.53 9.72
N LYS A 197 -16.74 -3.21 9.92
CA LYS A 197 -16.28 -2.11 10.77
C LYS A 197 -16.86 -0.78 10.30
N LEU A 198 -17.50 -0.04 11.21
CA LEU A 198 -17.96 1.33 10.96
C LEU A 198 -16.85 2.33 11.25
N THR A 199 -16.66 3.23 10.31
CA THR A 199 -15.70 4.33 10.43
C THR A 199 -16.39 5.66 10.15
N PRO A 200 -16.34 6.65 11.06
CA PRO A 200 -16.92 7.95 10.83
C PRO A 200 -16.10 8.75 9.83
N LEU A 201 -16.76 9.33 8.85
CA LEU A 201 -16.19 10.18 7.82
C LEU A 201 -16.79 11.58 7.92
N ALA A 202 -15.95 12.55 8.21
CA ALA A 202 -16.33 13.95 8.24
C ALA A 202 -16.44 14.55 6.83
N HIS A 203 -17.51 15.25 6.54
CA HIS A 203 -17.68 16.10 5.35
C HIS A 203 -17.42 17.55 5.74
N LEU A 204 -16.54 18.19 5.01
CA LEU A 204 -15.98 19.51 5.32
C LEU A 204 -16.38 20.55 4.27
N SER A 205 -16.43 21.80 4.66
CA SER A 205 -16.33 22.89 3.68
C SER A 205 -15.02 22.71 2.91
N PRO A 206 -15.04 22.84 1.57
CA PRO A 206 -13.84 22.66 0.77
C PRO A 206 -12.71 23.58 1.24
N VAL A 207 -11.55 23.03 1.53
CA VAL A 207 -10.38 23.77 1.96
C VAL A 207 -9.14 23.27 1.23
N ASP A 208 -8.22 24.14 0.89
CA ASP A 208 -6.96 23.75 0.27
C ASP A 208 -5.90 23.41 1.34
N ILE A 209 -5.26 22.26 1.20
CA ILE A 209 -4.10 21.86 2.02
C ILE A 209 -3.01 21.37 1.08
N CYS A 210 -1.93 22.13 0.95
CA CYS A 210 -0.79 21.84 0.08
C CYS A 210 -1.22 21.60 -1.39
N GLY A 211 -2.07 22.47 -1.95
CA GLY A 211 -2.56 22.37 -3.34
C GLY A 211 -3.55 21.24 -3.58
N VAL A 212 -4.13 20.66 -2.53
CA VAL A 212 -5.18 19.63 -2.64
C VAL A 212 -6.44 20.12 -1.95
N THR A 213 -7.56 20.20 -2.70
CA THR A 213 -8.85 20.54 -2.12
C THR A 213 -9.41 19.38 -1.30
N VAL A 214 -9.40 19.53 0.01
CA VAL A 214 -9.95 18.57 0.98
C VAL A 214 -11.42 18.87 1.22
N LYS A 215 -12.28 17.86 1.11
CA LYS A 215 -13.72 17.90 1.37
C LYS A 215 -14.17 16.85 2.37
N ARG A 216 -13.31 15.91 2.70
CA ARG A 216 -13.59 14.80 3.64
C ARG A 216 -12.34 14.49 4.44
N ALA A 217 -12.54 14.12 5.73
CA ALA A 217 -11.47 13.71 6.62
C ALA A 217 -11.93 12.56 7.52
N THR A 218 -10.99 11.71 7.95
CA THR A 218 -11.32 10.63 8.89
C THR A 218 -11.45 11.13 10.32
N LEU A 219 -12.28 10.44 11.10
CA LEU A 219 -12.43 10.60 12.55
C LEU A 219 -12.20 9.28 13.30
N ASN A 220 -11.56 8.32 12.66
CA ASN A 220 -11.16 7.00 13.17
C ASN A 220 -12.28 6.18 13.82
N ASN A 221 -12.89 6.64 14.93
CA ASN A 221 -13.97 6.00 15.68
C ASN A 221 -14.76 7.02 16.51
N TYR A 222 -15.77 6.55 17.24
CA TYR A 222 -16.61 7.42 18.08
C TYR A 222 -15.85 8.02 19.27
N ASP A 223 -14.98 7.25 19.90
CA ASP A 223 -14.17 7.73 21.03
C ASP A 223 -13.22 8.86 20.59
N ASP A 224 -12.72 8.81 19.35
CA ASP A 224 -11.92 9.88 18.77
C ASP A 224 -12.75 11.16 18.54
N ILE A 225 -14.02 11.03 18.15
CA ILE A 225 -14.96 12.14 18.04
C ILE A 225 -15.17 12.79 19.43
N CYS A 226 -15.43 11.99 20.46
CA CYS A 226 -15.61 12.45 21.82
C CYS A 226 -14.35 13.15 22.37
N ARG A 227 -13.20 12.51 22.21
CA ARG A 227 -11.91 13.03 22.67
C ARG A 227 -11.57 14.38 22.01
N LYS A 228 -11.88 14.54 20.74
CA LYS A 228 -11.64 15.76 19.95
C LYS A 228 -12.77 16.78 20.10
N ARG A 229 -13.83 16.45 20.82
CA ARG A 229 -15.01 17.32 21.09
C ARG A 229 -15.65 17.89 19.82
N VAL A 230 -15.61 17.12 18.74
CA VAL A 230 -16.06 17.55 17.42
C VAL A 230 -17.58 17.66 17.39
N ARG A 231 -18.12 18.77 16.83
CA ARG A 231 -19.55 19.04 16.68
C ARG A 231 -19.90 19.40 15.24
N ILE A 232 -21.11 19.04 14.81
CA ILE A 232 -21.59 19.46 13.49
C ILE A 232 -21.74 20.99 13.46
N GLY A 233 -21.20 21.63 12.43
CA GLY A 233 -21.21 23.07 12.27
C GLY A 233 -20.05 23.81 12.93
N SER A 234 -19.22 23.13 13.76
CA SER A 234 -18.01 23.75 14.33
C SER A 234 -16.88 23.91 13.32
N GLU A 235 -15.97 24.81 13.60
CA GLU A 235 -14.67 24.89 12.96
C GLU A 235 -13.74 23.82 13.55
N VAL A 236 -13.00 23.15 12.66
CA VAL A 236 -12.11 22.05 13.03
C VAL A 236 -10.73 22.21 12.39
N TRP A 237 -9.70 21.87 13.13
CA TRP A 237 -8.35 21.72 12.60
C TRP A 237 -8.27 20.45 11.77
N VAL A 238 -7.79 20.59 10.55
CA VAL A 238 -7.60 19.48 9.60
C VAL A 238 -6.17 19.49 9.11
N ARG A 239 -5.55 18.30 9.08
CA ARG A 239 -4.25 18.08 8.45
C ARG A 239 -4.32 16.91 7.49
N ARG A 240 -3.30 16.76 6.64
CA ARG A 240 -3.11 15.55 5.83
C ARG A 240 -2.01 14.69 6.44
N SER A 241 -2.40 13.59 7.09
CA SER A 241 -1.45 12.64 7.65
C SER A 241 -0.57 12.07 6.52
N ASN A 242 0.75 12.13 6.72
CA ASN A 242 1.76 11.78 5.71
C ASN A 242 1.52 12.46 4.33
N ASP A 243 0.97 13.67 4.33
CA ASP A 243 0.57 14.43 3.15
C ASP A 243 -0.43 13.68 2.21
N VAL A 244 -1.13 12.67 2.71
CA VAL A 244 -2.05 11.83 1.92
C VAL A 244 -3.47 11.81 2.50
N ILE A 245 -3.65 11.37 3.73
CA ILE A 245 -4.97 11.12 4.33
C ILE A 245 -5.40 12.32 5.19
N PRO A 246 -6.49 13.01 4.83
CA PRO A 246 -7.03 14.07 5.68
C PRO A 246 -7.60 13.49 6.98
N GLU A 247 -7.24 14.10 8.10
CA GLU A 247 -7.76 13.77 9.41
C GLU A 247 -8.14 15.04 10.19
N ILE A 248 -9.17 14.95 11.03
CA ILE A 248 -9.52 16.02 11.96
C ILE A 248 -8.64 15.89 13.20
N MET A 249 -8.04 17.01 13.62
CA MET A 249 -7.19 17.08 14.80
C MET A 249 -7.97 17.45 16.07
N GLY A 250 -8.99 18.27 15.95
CA GLY A 250 -9.84 18.73 17.03
C GLY A 250 -10.74 19.88 16.60
N VAL A 251 -11.58 20.33 17.50
CA VAL A 251 -12.39 21.54 17.31
C VAL A 251 -11.53 22.78 17.55
N VAL A 252 -11.79 23.84 16.79
CA VAL A 252 -11.27 25.19 17.08
C VAL A 252 -12.15 25.76 18.19
N TRP A 253 -11.55 26.06 19.32
CA TRP A 253 -12.26 26.61 20.48
C TRP A 253 -11.52 27.85 20.97
N ASP A 254 -12.22 28.97 20.95
CA ASP A 254 -11.73 30.30 21.36
C ASP A 254 -12.45 30.81 22.60
N GLY A 255 -13.39 30.01 23.15
CA GLY A 255 -14.14 30.35 24.38
C GLY A 255 -13.33 30.07 25.66
N GLU A 256 -13.85 30.57 26.80
CA GLU A 256 -13.26 30.25 28.11
C GLU A 256 -13.53 28.80 28.51
N GLY A 257 -12.53 28.14 29.07
CA GLY A 257 -12.63 26.78 29.54
C GLY A 257 -12.48 25.72 28.43
N GLU A 258 -13.01 24.54 28.68
CA GLU A 258 -12.97 23.44 27.71
C GLU A 258 -14.11 23.53 26.69
N ALA A 259 -13.83 23.13 25.43
CA ALA A 259 -14.86 23.03 24.41
C ALA A 259 -16.02 22.12 24.86
N PRO A 260 -17.28 22.42 24.49
CA PRO A 260 -18.41 21.56 24.81
C PRO A 260 -18.24 20.14 24.30
N GLU A 261 -18.86 19.19 24.98
CA GLU A 261 -18.90 17.80 24.52
C GLU A 261 -19.56 17.67 23.15
N THR A 262 -19.24 16.57 22.45
CA THR A 262 -19.83 16.29 21.13
C THR A 262 -21.34 16.09 21.22
N ASP A 263 -22.06 16.55 20.20
CA ASP A 263 -23.50 16.28 19.97
C ASP A 263 -23.71 15.11 18.97
N ILE A 264 -22.63 14.55 18.46
CA ILE A 264 -22.65 13.46 17.47
C ILE A 264 -22.90 12.15 18.20
N GLN A 265 -23.87 11.38 17.72
CA GLN A 265 -24.15 10.06 18.21
C GLN A 265 -23.80 8.98 17.17
N PRO A 266 -23.28 7.82 17.60
CA PRO A 266 -23.08 6.70 16.70
C PRO A 266 -24.45 6.13 16.25
N PRO A 267 -24.55 5.53 15.07
CA PRO A 267 -25.78 4.90 14.63
C PRO A 267 -26.09 3.68 15.50
N THR A 268 -27.38 3.42 15.72
CA THR A 268 -27.86 2.24 16.45
C THR A 268 -28.03 1.02 15.53
N VAL A 269 -28.19 1.26 14.22
CA VAL A 269 -28.30 0.24 13.19
C VAL A 269 -27.36 0.55 12.04
N CYS A 270 -27.00 -0.44 11.28
CA CYS A 270 -26.10 -0.27 10.12
C CYS A 270 -26.72 0.71 9.10
N PRO A 271 -26.02 1.80 8.75
CA PRO A 271 -26.55 2.81 7.82
C PRO A 271 -26.72 2.29 6.39
N ALA A 272 -26.10 1.14 6.08
CA ALA A 272 -26.14 0.58 4.73
C ALA A 272 -27.20 -0.53 4.55
N CYS A 273 -27.49 -1.32 5.60
CA CYS A 273 -28.40 -2.45 5.50
C CYS A 273 -29.46 -2.53 6.61
N GLY A 274 -29.45 -1.61 7.57
CA GLY A 274 -30.38 -1.62 8.72
C GLY A 274 -30.13 -2.72 9.75
N GLY A 275 -29.11 -3.57 9.55
CA GLY A 275 -28.80 -4.66 10.48
C GLY A 275 -28.23 -4.17 11.82
N GLU A 276 -28.18 -5.07 12.77
CA GLU A 276 -27.64 -4.81 14.12
C GLU A 276 -26.16 -4.40 14.07
N LEU A 277 -25.79 -3.51 14.99
CA LEU A 277 -24.41 -3.09 15.23
C LEU A 277 -23.95 -3.58 16.59
N VAL A 278 -22.80 -4.21 16.63
CA VAL A 278 -22.21 -4.74 17.87
C VAL A 278 -20.78 -4.25 18.06
N LYS A 279 -20.32 -4.23 19.30
CA LYS A 279 -18.91 -4.20 19.65
C LYS A 279 -18.43 -5.65 19.75
N LEU A 280 -17.37 -6.03 19.02
CA LEU A 280 -16.83 -7.40 19.07
C LEU A 280 -16.14 -7.71 20.41
N ARG A 281 -15.76 -6.67 21.17
CA ARG A 281 -15.17 -6.76 22.51
C ARG A 281 -15.82 -5.69 23.38
N GLU A 282 -16.00 -5.95 24.67
CA GLU A 282 -16.61 -4.99 25.60
C GLU A 282 -15.84 -3.66 25.66
N ASP A 283 -14.51 -3.73 25.67
CA ASP A 283 -13.59 -2.59 25.63
C ASP A 283 -13.35 -2.03 24.21
N GLY A 284 -14.01 -2.60 23.20
CA GLY A 284 -13.83 -2.24 21.80
C GLY A 284 -14.37 -0.86 21.46
N VAL A 285 -13.56 -0.07 20.75
CA VAL A 285 -13.90 1.31 20.32
C VAL A 285 -14.65 1.36 18.98
N HIS A 286 -14.83 0.22 18.32
CA HIS A 286 -15.43 0.15 16.99
C HIS A 286 -16.75 -0.61 17.01
N LEU A 287 -17.72 -0.12 16.22
CA LEU A 287 -18.96 -0.81 15.91
C LEU A 287 -18.79 -1.64 14.62
N PHE A 288 -19.45 -2.80 14.59
CA PHE A 288 -19.42 -3.72 13.47
C PHE A 288 -20.82 -4.13 13.05
N CYS A 289 -21.08 -4.13 11.75
CA CYS A 289 -22.25 -4.74 11.17
C CYS A 289 -21.98 -6.22 10.91
N LEU A 290 -22.73 -7.12 11.56
CA LEU A 290 -22.54 -8.56 11.39
C LEU A 290 -23.23 -9.14 10.14
N ASN A 291 -24.03 -8.35 9.42
CA ASN A 291 -24.70 -8.79 8.21
C ASN A 291 -23.70 -8.95 7.05
N ARG A 292 -23.04 -10.09 7.01
CA ARG A 292 -21.99 -10.38 6.00
C ARG A 292 -22.54 -10.67 4.62
N THR A 293 -23.77 -11.17 4.53
CA THR A 293 -24.34 -11.71 3.26
C THR A 293 -25.03 -10.65 2.42
N SER A 294 -25.75 -9.73 3.04
CA SER A 294 -26.58 -8.75 2.31
C SER A 294 -26.22 -7.29 2.57
N CYS A 295 -25.19 -7.01 3.37
CA CYS A 295 -24.69 -5.65 3.51
C CYS A 295 -23.87 -5.25 2.28
N ARG A 296 -24.47 -4.42 1.43
CA ARG A 296 -23.90 -4.01 0.14
C ARG A 296 -22.43 -3.56 0.20
N PRO A 297 -22.00 -2.62 1.09
CA PRO A 297 -20.60 -2.21 1.16
C PRO A 297 -19.65 -3.36 1.51
N GLN A 298 -20.05 -4.25 2.43
CA GLN A 298 -19.24 -5.41 2.79
C GLN A 298 -19.06 -6.37 1.62
N ALA A 299 -20.12 -6.72 0.92
CA ALA A 299 -20.10 -7.61 -0.24
C ALA A 299 -19.19 -7.05 -1.34
N ILE A 300 -19.36 -5.76 -1.69
CA ILE A 300 -18.54 -5.08 -2.69
C ILE A 300 -17.06 -5.08 -2.29
N ALA A 301 -16.75 -4.73 -1.04
CA ALA A 301 -15.38 -4.64 -0.57
C ALA A 301 -14.70 -6.02 -0.49
N ARG A 302 -15.44 -7.10 -0.16
CA ARG A 302 -14.92 -8.47 -0.18
C ARG A 302 -14.64 -8.95 -1.60
N MET A 303 -15.54 -8.71 -2.55
CA MET A 303 -15.30 -9.05 -3.95
C MET A 303 -14.10 -8.31 -4.52
N ALA A 304 -13.96 -7.00 -4.22
CA ALA A 304 -12.82 -6.21 -4.64
C ALA A 304 -11.50 -6.66 -3.98
N HIS A 305 -11.54 -7.10 -2.72
CA HIS A 305 -10.39 -7.68 -2.04
C HIS A 305 -9.98 -9.01 -2.67
N PHE A 306 -10.92 -9.91 -2.89
CA PHE A 306 -10.69 -11.20 -3.55
C PHE A 306 -10.02 -11.01 -4.91
N ALA A 307 -10.53 -10.11 -5.73
CA ALA A 307 -10.01 -9.84 -7.06
C ALA A 307 -8.74 -8.96 -7.09
N SER A 308 -8.27 -8.49 -5.94
CA SER A 308 -7.11 -7.59 -5.86
C SER A 308 -5.84 -8.26 -6.37
N ARG A 309 -4.84 -7.45 -6.75
CA ARG A 309 -3.53 -7.91 -7.21
C ARG A 309 -2.79 -8.82 -6.21
N GLN A 310 -3.03 -8.64 -4.92
CA GLN A 310 -2.44 -9.48 -3.87
C GLN A 310 -3.23 -10.77 -3.62
N GLY A 311 -4.48 -10.83 -4.09
CA GLY A 311 -5.33 -12.00 -4.05
C GLY A 311 -5.33 -12.73 -5.39
N MET A 312 -6.49 -12.86 -6.01
CA MET A 312 -6.67 -13.61 -7.26
C MET A 312 -6.23 -12.87 -8.52
N ASP A 313 -5.73 -11.64 -8.41
CA ASP A 313 -5.21 -10.78 -9.50
C ASP A 313 -6.12 -10.71 -10.74
N ILE A 314 -7.42 -10.53 -10.51
CA ILE A 314 -8.39 -10.41 -11.59
C ILE A 314 -8.34 -8.97 -12.12
N GLU A 315 -7.55 -8.75 -13.17
CA GLU A 315 -7.49 -7.44 -13.83
C GLU A 315 -8.88 -6.98 -14.28
N THR A 316 -9.07 -5.68 -14.37
CA THR A 316 -10.35 -5.04 -14.75
C THR A 316 -11.48 -5.12 -13.72
N PHE A 317 -11.31 -5.87 -12.62
CA PHE A 317 -12.31 -5.95 -11.55
C PHE A 317 -11.99 -4.98 -10.41
N SER A 318 -12.64 -3.84 -10.40
CA SER A 318 -12.51 -2.79 -9.39
C SER A 318 -13.68 -2.77 -8.40
N THR A 319 -13.56 -2.01 -7.31
CA THR A 319 -14.68 -1.75 -6.38
C THR A 319 -15.91 -1.18 -7.11
N ARG A 320 -15.71 -0.36 -8.16
CA ARG A 320 -16.80 0.16 -8.99
C ARG A 320 -17.48 -0.96 -9.79
N THR A 321 -16.69 -1.87 -10.36
CA THR A 321 -17.19 -3.04 -11.08
C THR A 321 -17.95 -3.97 -10.12
N ALA A 322 -17.42 -4.23 -8.92
CA ALA A 322 -18.11 -5.01 -7.90
C ALA A 322 -19.45 -4.39 -7.50
N GLY A 323 -19.52 -3.06 -7.36
CA GLY A 323 -20.77 -2.35 -7.10
C GLY A 323 -21.79 -2.52 -8.22
N LEU A 324 -21.35 -2.38 -9.47
CA LEU A 324 -22.22 -2.58 -10.64
C LEU A 324 -22.77 -4.02 -10.69
N PHE A 325 -21.94 -5.02 -10.43
CA PHE A 325 -22.35 -6.42 -10.43
C PHE A 325 -23.30 -6.75 -9.28
N TYR A 326 -23.07 -6.17 -8.11
CA TYR A 326 -23.97 -6.31 -6.99
C TYR A 326 -25.36 -5.76 -7.32
N ASP A 327 -25.44 -4.56 -7.90
CA ASP A 327 -26.69 -3.86 -8.17
C ASP A 327 -27.45 -4.44 -9.36
N GLU A 328 -26.77 -4.75 -10.47
CA GLU A 328 -27.40 -5.08 -11.75
C GLU A 328 -27.46 -6.59 -12.05
N LEU A 329 -26.45 -7.35 -11.56
CA LEU A 329 -26.38 -8.80 -11.84
C LEU A 329 -26.76 -9.69 -10.65
N GLY A 330 -27.01 -9.08 -9.48
CA GLY A 330 -27.32 -9.83 -8.26
C GLY A 330 -26.14 -10.62 -7.68
N VAL A 331 -24.91 -10.29 -8.04
CA VAL A 331 -23.68 -10.90 -7.51
C VAL A 331 -23.54 -10.52 -6.03
N ARG A 332 -23.35 -11.49 -5.15
CA ARG A 332 -23.28 -11.29 -3.69
C ARG A 332 -21.94 -11.70 -3.09
N SER A 333 -21.23 -12.61 -3.74
CA SER A 333 -19.94 -13.13 -3.30
C SER A 333 -18.96 -13.27 -4.45
N ALA A 334 -17.68 -13.44 -4.16
CA ALA A 334 -16.67 -13.69 -5.18
C ALA A 334 -16.87 -15.03 -5.91
N ALA A 335 -17.50 -16.02 -5.28
CA ALA A 335 -17.82 -17.28 -5.94
C ALA A 335 -18.83 -17.09 -7.11
N ASP A 336 -19.72 -16.09 -7.02
CA ASP A 336 -20.67 -15.79 -8.09
C ASP A 336 -19.97 -15.27 -9.35
N LEU A 337 -18.76 -14.74 -9.26
CA LEU A 337 -17.99 -14.21 -10.39
C LEU A 337 -17.67 -15.31 -11.43
N TYR A 338 -17.50 -16.54 -10.98
CA TYR A 338 -17.22 -17.68 -11.84
C TYR A 338 -18.47 -18.27 -12.52
N HIS A 339 -19.65 -17.75 -12.18
CA HIS A 339 -20.94 -18.17 -12.74
C HIS A 339 -21.69 -17.03 -13.45
N LEU A 340 -20.96 -16.01 -13.92
CA LEU A 340 -21.53 -14.86 -14.61
C LEU A 340 -22.17 -15.27 -15.95
N ASP A 341 -23.35 -14.74 -16.19
CA ASP A 341 -24.06 -14.86 -17.48
C ASP A 341 -23.46 -13.83 -18.46
N ARG A 342 -22.88 -14.33 -19.56
CA ARG A 342 -22.21 -13.51 -20.57
C ARG A 342 -23.15 -12.49 -21.21
N GLU A 343 -24.38 -12.89 -21.57
CA GLU A 343 -25.32 -12.01 -22.24
C GLU A 343 -25.73 -10.84 -21.35
N LYS A 344 -26.02 -11.12 -20.07
CA LYS A 344 -26.30 -10.09 -19.06
C LYS A 344 -25.14 -9.17 -18.85
N LEU A 345 -23.89 -9.69 -18.81
CA LEU A 345 -22.70 -8.91 -18.61
C LEU A 345 -22.45 -7.92 -19.78
N VAL A 346 -22.58 -8.39 -21.02
CA VAL A 346 -22.39 -7.56 -22.22
C VAL A 346 -23.46 -6.46 -22.32
N ALA A 347 -24.67 -6.72 -21.85
CA ALA A 347 -25.76 -5.76 -21.82
C ALA A 347 -25.61 -4.63 -20.81
N LEU A 348 -24.67 -4.77 -19.83
CA LEU A 348 -24.43 -3.72 -18.84
C LEU A 348 -23.85 -2.46 -19.46
N LYS A 349 -24.35 -1.31 -19.02
CA LYS A 349 -23.83 -0.01 -19.43
C LYS A 349 -22.33 0.13 -19.09
N GLY A 350 -21.52 0.32 -20.12
CA GLY A 350 -20.07 0.45 -19.99
C GLY A 350 -19.30 -0.88 -19.97
N PHE A 351 -19.99 -2.00 -20.19
CA PHE A 351 -19.42 -3.29 -20.54
C PHE A 351 -19.78 -3.58 -22.01
N GLY A 352 -18.87 -3.89 -22.85
CA GLY A 352 -19.09 -4.38 -24.20
C GLY A 352 -18.39 -5.72 -24.35
N GLU A 353 -18.52 -6.36 -25.52
CA GLU A 353 -17.92 -7.68 -25.78
C GLU A 353 -16.44 -7.78 -25.37
N LYS A 354 -15.58 -6.84 -25.81
CA LYS A 354 -14.15 -6.85 -25.51
C LYS A 354 -13.85 -6.83 -24.00
N LYS A 355 -14.63 -6.07 -23.24
CA LYS A 355 -14.42 -5.98 -21.78
C LYS A 355 -14.91 -7.23 -21.07
N ALA A 356 -16.01 -7.81 -21.55
CA ALA A 356 -16.53 -9.08 -21.06
C ALA A 356 -15.54 -10.22 -21.36
N GLU A 357 -15.02 -10.31 -22.59
CA GLU A 357 -14.00 -11.29 -22.98
C GLU A 357 -12.75 -11.19 -22.08
N LYS A 358 -12.23 -9.96 -21.85
CA LYS A 358 -11.09 -9.78 -20.98
C LYS A 358 -11.38 -10.25 -19.56
N LEU A 359 -12.56 -9.92 -19.00
CA LEU A 359 -12.93 -10.35 -17.66
C LEU A 359 -13.04 -11.87 -17.54
N PHE A 360 -13.69 -12.55 -18.52
CA PHE A 360 -13.77 -14.02 -18.52
C PHE A 360 -12.39 -14.67 -18.64
N ALA A 361 -11.51 -14.11 -19.46
CA ALA A 361 -10.12 -14.59 -19.56
C ALA A 361 -9.36 -14.46 -18.23
N GLU A 362 -9.53 -13.33 -17.53
CA GLU A 362 -8.93 -13.12 -16.20
C GLU A 362 -9.52 -14.06 -15.14
N LEU A 363 -10.85 -14.32 -15.18
CA LEU A 363 -11.49 -15.28 -14.27
C LEU A 363 -10.99 -16.71 -14.53
N GLU A 364 -10.85 -17.13 -15.79
CA GLU A 364 -10.28 -18.45 -16.09
C GLU A 364 -8.83 -18.56 -15.66
N LYS A 365 -8.01 -17.53 -15.93
CA LYS A 365 -6.62 -17.47 -15.45
C LYS A 365 -6.53 -17.56 -13.92
N SER A 366 -7.45 -16.91 -13.20
CA SER A 366 -7.43 -16.91 -11.73
C SER A 366 -7.84 -18.24 -11.09
N LYS A 367 -8.34 -19.21 -11.85
CA LYS A 367 -8.63 -20.55 -11.34
C LYS A 367 -7.36 -21.32 -10.96
N ASP A 368 -6.28 -21.10 -11.69
CA ASP A 368 -4.95 -21.62 -11.35
C ASP A 368 -4.21 -20.54 -10.54
N CYS A 369 -4.08 -20.73 -9.24
CA CYS A 369 -3.58 -19.71 -8.33
C CYS A 369 -2.68 -20.28 -7.24
N GLU A 370 -1.80 -19.44 -6.72
CA GLU A 370 -0.98 -19.75 -5.56
C GLU A 370 -1.84 -19.94 -4.30
N LEU A 371 -1.51 -20.94 -3.50
CA LEU A 371 -2.25 -21.28 -2.29
C LEU A 371 -2.28 -20.15 -1.25
N ASP A 372 -1.17 -19.42 -1.09
CA ASP A 372 -1.07 -18.26 -0.21
C ASP A 372 -1.89 -17.07 -0.73
N ALA A 373 -1.92 -16.85 -2.05
CA ALA A 373 -2.74 -15.82 -2.67
C ALA A 373 -4.23 -16.12 -2.48
N PHE A 374 -4.63 -17.38 -2.61
CA PHE A 374 -6.00 -17.82 -2.32
C PHE A 374 -6.37 -17.61 -0.85
N LEU A 375 -5.50 -18.04 0.09
CA LEU A 375 -5.76 -17.84 1.53
C LEU A 375 -5.90 -16.36 1.88
N PHE A 376 -5.08 -15.49 1.29
CA PHE A 376 -5.24 -14.05 1.43
C PHE A 376 -6.55 -13.55 0.81
N ALA A 377 -6.90 -14.03 -0.39
CA ALA A 377 -8.06 -13.58 -1.15
C ALA A 377 -9.39 -13.89 -0.47
N ILE A 378 -9.55 -15.03 0.21
CA ILE A 378 -10.78 -15.37 0.94
C ILE A 378 -11.05 -14.42 2.12
N GLY A 379 -10.05 -13.66 2.55
CA GLY A 379 -10.22 -12.47 3.37
C GLY A 379 -10.43 -12.73 4.85
N ILE A 380 -9.77 -13.75 5.41
CA ILE A 380 -9.74 -14.01 6.85
C ILE A 380 -9.24 -12.76 7.59
N PRO A 381 -9.91 -12.32 8.66
CA PRO A 381 -9.45 -11.18 9.45
C PRO A 381 -8.02 -11.38 9.98
N ASN A 382 -7.26 -10.30 10.06
CA ASN A 382 -5.88 -10.28 10.57
C ASN A 382 -4.84 -11.05 9.75
N ILE A 383 -5.22 -11.67 8.62
CA ILE A 383 -4.29 -12.33 7.72
C ILE A 383 -3.88 -11.38 6.60
N GLY A 384 -2.58 -11.05 6.58
CA GLY A 384 -1.91 -10.36 5.49
C GLY A 384 -1.28 -11.33 4.49
N LYS A 385 -0.73 -10.81 3.38
CA LYS A 385 -0.08 -11.65 2.36
C LYS A 385 1.08 -12.48 2.93
N LYS A 386 1.93 -11.87 3.79
CA LYS A 386 3.05 -12.58 4.42
C LYS A 386 2.54 -13.71 5.31
N THR A 387 1.59 -13.42 6.20
CA THR A 387 1.02 -14.44 7.10
C THR A 387 0.37 -15.58 6.33
N ALA A 388 -0.32 -15.26 5.20
CA ALA A 388 -0.88 -16.29 4.32
C ALA A 388 0.23 -17.17 3.71
N TYR A 389 1.33 -16.55 3.27
CA TYR A 389 2.49 -17.26 2.76
C TYR A 389 3.13 -18.17 3.83
N ASP A 390 3.40 -17.65 5.03
CA ASP A 390 4.05 -18.40 6.11
C ASP A 390 3.18 -19.61 6.55
N LEU A 391 1.86 -19.39 6.66
CA LEU A 391 0.90 -20.48 6.92
C LEU A 391 0.93 -21.56 5.84
N MET A 392 0.87 -21.16 4.56
CA MET A 392 0.85 -22.13 3.48
C MET A 392 2.20 -22.84 3.29
N ALA A 393 3.30 -22.16 3.54
CA ALA A 393 4.64 -22.77 3.55
C ALA A 393 4.78 -23.82 4.67
N HIS A 394 4.12 -23.61 5.83
CA HIS A 394 4.14 -24.55 6.95
C HIS A 394 3.19 -25.73 6.71
N PHE A 395 1.95 -25.48 6.31
CA PHE A 395 0.91 -26.51 6.22
C PHE A 395 0.88 -27.25 4.87
N GLY A 396 1.32 -26.62 3.79
CA GLY A 396 1.40 -27.21 2.45
C GLY A 396 0.08 -27.43 1.72
N THR A 397 -1.06 -27.44 2.41
CA THR A 397 -2.40 -27.63 1.85
C THR A 397 -3.41 -26.68 2.46
N LEU A 398 -4.53 -26.45 1.79
CA LEU A 398 -5.61 -25.60 2.30
C LEU A 398 -6.35 -26.26 3.47
N GLU A 399 -6.53 -27.56 3.42
CA GLU A 399 -7.30 -28.33 4.39
C GLU A 399 -6.63 -28.36 5.77
N ALA A 400 -5.30 -28.35 5.82
CA ALA A 400 -4.56 -28.42 7.06
C ALA A 400 -4.88 -27.27 8.03
N PRO A 401 -4.75 -25.97 7.65
CA PRO A 401 -5.12 -24.88 8.56
C PRO A 401 -6.64 -24.76 8.78
N MET A 402 -7.47 -25.31 7.90
CA MET A 402 -8.92 -25.35 8.12
C MET A 402 -9.31 -26.26 9.28
N GLY A 403 -8.51 -27.27 9.59
CA GLY A 403 -8.74 -28.23 10.68
C GLY A 403 -7.79 -28.07 11.87
N ALA A 404 -6.83 -27.16 11.80
CA ALA A 404 -5.83 -26.95 12.82
C ALA A 404 -6.40 -26.32 14.10
N SER A 405 -5.86 -26.71 15.25
CA SER A 405 -6.09 -26.05 16.53
C SER A 405 -5.36 -24.70 16.61
N GLU A 406 -5.78 -23.82 17.52
CA GLU A 406 -5.08 -22.54 17.72
C GLU A 406 -3.61 -22.74 18.08
N GLN A 407 -3.28 -23.78 18.85
CA GLN A 407 -1.89 -24.10 19.21
C GLN A 407 -1.04 -24.47 18.02
N GLU A 408 -1.54 -25.33 17.11
CA GLU A 408 -0.84 -25.69 15.87
C GLU A 408 -0.64 -24.51 14.94
N LEU A 409 -1.58 -23.55 14.95
CA LEU A 409 -1.46 -22.32 14.19
C LEU A 409 -0.42 -21.37 14.80
N GLU A 410 -0.33 -21.31 16.13
CA GLU A 410 0.66 -20.47 16.84
C GLU A 410 2.10 -21.02 16.72
N ASP A 411 2.29 -22.28 16.37
CA ASP A 411 3.61 -22.85 16.07
C ASP A 411 4.23 -22.29 14.79
N VAL A 412 3.43 -21.62 13.95
CA VAL A 412 3.91 -20.93 12.75
C VAL A 412 4.55 -19.59 13.11
N GLU A 413 5.75 -19.31 12.59
CA GLU A 413 6.48 -18.06 12.84
C GLU A 413 5.63 -16.83 12.50
N ASP A 414 5.60 -15.83 13.37
CA ASP A 414 4.81 -14.59 13.26
C ASP A 414 3.26 -14.78 13.36
N VAL A 415 2.77 -15.96 13.72
CA VAL A 415 1.36 -16.20 14.02
C VAL A 415 1.14 -16.20 15.53
N GLY A 416 0.47 -15.17 16.04
CA GLY A 416 0.09 -15.10 17.44
C GLY A 416 -1.39 -15.44 17.66
N GLY A 417 -1.83 -15.57 18.91
CA GLY A 417 -3.18 -16.00 19.31
C GLY A 417 -4.33 -15.26 18.63
N ILE A 418 -4.18 -13.95 18.34
CA ILE A 418 -5.21 -13.18 17.60
C ILE A 418 -5.40 -13.68 16.17
N VAL A 419 -4.31 -14.05 15.51
CA VAL A 419 -4.35 -14.58 14.14
C VAL A 419 -4.87 -16.01 14.14
N ALA A 420 -4.38 -16.84 15.07
CA ALA A 420 -4.83 -18.21 15.25
C ALA A 420 -6.35 -18.27 15.50
N ALA A 421 -6.85 -17.51 16.47
CA ALA A 421 -8.28 -17.38 16.73
C ALA A 421 -9.07 -16.90 15.51
N SER A 422 -8.55 -15.94 14.73
CA SER A 422 -9.23 -15.47 13.52
C SER A 422 -9.37 -16.56 12.45
N ILE A 423 -8.41 -17.49 12.35
CA ILE A 423 -8.45 -18.62 11.42
C ILE A 423 -9.48 -19.65 11.89
N THR A 424 -9.40 -20.07 13.16
CA THR A 424 -10.32 -21.08 13.72
C THR A 424 -11.77 -20.59 13.69
N GLU A 425 -12.03 -19.33 14.08
CA GLU A 425 -13.36 -18.72 14.00
C GLU A 425 -13.88 -18.63 12.56
N TYR A 426 -13.00 -18.27 11.59
CA TYR A 426 -13.38 -18.17 10.21
C TYR A 426 -13.85 -19.51 9.64
N PHE A 427 -13.11 -20.58 9.89
CA PHE A 427 -13.45 -21.91 9.41
C PHE A 427 -14.46 -22.66 10.28
N ALA A 428 -14.73 -22.21 11.49
CA ALA A 428 -15.87 -22.69 12.28
C ALA A 428 -17.22 -22.22 11.72
N ASP A 429 -17.24 -21.06 11.03
CA ASP A 429 -18.42 -20.51 10.40
C ASP A 429 -18.78 -21.30 9.12
N GLU A 430 -19.98 -21.90 9.08
CA GLU A 430 -20.47 -22.68 7.95
C GLU A 430 -20.61 -21.85 6.65
N GLU A 431 -20.95 -20.57 6.74
CA GLU A 431 -21.09 -19.71 5.55
C GLU A 431 -19.73 -19.50 4.90
N ASN A 432 -18.67 -19.30 5.68
CA ASN A 432 -17.33 -19.16 5.17
C ASN A 432 -16.83 -20.48 4.52
N ARG A 433 -17.11 -21.63 5.14
CA ARG A 433 -16.78 -22.93 4.55
C ARG A 433 -17.54 -23.15 3.21
N ARG A 434 -18.84 -22.84 3.20
CA ARG A 434 -19.62 -22.91 1.95
C ARG A 434 -19.06 -21.99 0.86
N PHE A 435 -18.62 -20.80 1.25
CA PHE A 435 -18.01 -19.87 0.30
C PHE A 435 -16.72 -20.43 -0.30
N VAL A 436 -15.81 -21.00 0.50
CA VAL A 436 -14.61 -21.66 0.03
C VAL A 436 -14.93 -22.84 -0.87
N ASN A 437 -15.85 -23.73 -0.45
CA ASN A 437 -16.27 -24.89 -1.26
C ASN A 437 -16.85 -24.46 -2.62
N ARG A 438 -17.67 -23.41 -2.66
CA ARG A 438 -18.22 -22.89 -3.92
C ARG A 438 -17.14 -22.37 -4.88
N LEU A 439 -16.04 -21.81 -4.37
CA LEU A 439 -14.89 -21.41 -5.17
C LEU A 439 -14.20 -22.64 -5.77
N LEU A 440 -13.96 -23.67 -4.96
CA LEU A 440 -13.33 -24.93 -5.39
C LEU A 440 -14.24 -25.66 -6.42
N GLU A 441 -15.53 -25.74 -6.18
CA GLU A 441 -16.53 -26.29 -7.11
C GLU A 441 -16.61 -25.53 -8.44
N ALA A 442 -16.36 -24.21 -8.44
CA ALA A 442 -16.28 -23.38 -9.64
C ALA A 442 -14.97 -23.61 -10.44
N GLY A 443 -14.11 -24.51 -9.96
CA GLY A 443 -12.86 -24.88 -10.61
C GLY A 443 -11.66 -24.06 -10.19
N VAL A 444 -11.74 -23.25 -9.12
CA VAL A 444 -10.56 -22.61 -8.52
C VAL A 444 -9.72 -23.71 -7.87
N CYS A 445 -8.46 -23.80 -8.27
CA CYS A 445 -7.53 -24.85 -7.85
C CYS A 445 -6.28 -24.21 -7.23
N PRO A 446 -6.34 -23.82 -5.95
CA PRO A 446 -5.17 -23.26 -5.29
C PRO A 446 -4.12 -24.36 -5.10
N GLN A 447 -2.93 -24.10 -5.61
CA GLN A 447 -1.82 -25.04 -5.54
C GLN A 447 -0.61 -24.37 -4.90
N MET A 448 0.15 -25.13 -4.12
CA MET A 448 1.55 -24.82 -3.96
C MET A 448 2.20 -25.10 -5.31
N HIS A 449 2.37 -24.07 -6.14
CA HIS A 449 3.29 -24.29 -7.24
C HIS A 449 4.63 -24.62 -6.60
N ALA A 450 4.99 -25.88 -6.70
CA ALA A 450 6.30 -26.35 -6.25
C ALA A 450 7.29 -25.36 -6.85
N GLN A 451 8.03 -24.67 -5.98
CA GLN A 451 9.21 -23.95 -6.43
C GLN A 451 9.93 -24.97 -7.30
N GLN A 452 9.94 -24.73 -8.62
CA GLN A 452 10.49 -25.67 -9.59
C GLN A 452 11.79 -26.19 -9.05
N ASP A 453 11.80 -27.48 -8.72
CA ASP A 453 12.89 -28.20 -8.08
C ASP A 453 13.46 -27.48 -6.84
N ALA A 454 12.83 -27.70 -5.68
CA ALA A 454 13.56 -27.58 -4.43
C ALA A 454 14.70 -28.60 -4.47
N GLY A 455 15.84 -28.16 -4.98
CA GLY A 455 17.05 -28.97 -4.93
C GLY A 455 17.32 -29.23 -3.45
N THR A 456 17.57 -30.46 -3.06
CA THR A 456 17.96 -30.82 -1.70
C THR A 456 19.40 -30.41 -1.39
N LEU A 457 20.03 -29.64 -2.29
CA LEU A 457 21.45 -29.27 -2.21
C LEU A 457 21.81 -28.53 -0.91
N PHE A 458 20.86 -27.78 -0.36
CA PHE A 458 21.05 -27.00 0.86
C PHE A 458 20.11 -27.41 2.01
N GLU A 459 19.51 -28.58 1.91
CA GLU A 459 18.64 -29.14 2.94
C GLU A 459 19.34 -29.23 4.29
N GLY A 460 18.72 -28.71 5.35
CA GLY A 460 19.32 -28.65 6.68
C GLY A 460 20.40 -27.57 6.88
N MET A 461 20.75 -26.80 5.83
CA MET A 461 21.74 -25.73 5.93
C MET A 461 21.07 -24.37 6.18
N THR A 462 21.66 -23.60 7.08
CA THR A 462 21.27 -22.19 7.31
C THR A 462 22.35 -21.28 6.74
N PHE A 463 21.96 -20.38 5.88
CA PHE A 463 22.86 -19.43 5.22
C PHE A 463 22.65 -18.04 5.78
N VAL A 464 23.75 -17.37 6.05
CA VAL A 464 23.77 -15.93 6.32
C VAL A 464 24.49 -15.27 5.15
N LEU A 465 23.76 -14.47 4.39
CA LEU A 465 24.33 -13.75 3.25
C LEU A 465 25.01 -12.48 3.75
N THR A 466 26.34 -12.52 3.80
CA THR A 466 27.19 -11.37 4.16
C THR A 466 27.89 -10.82 2.91
N GLY A 467 28.03 -9.50 2.80
CA GLY A 467 28.72 -8.87 1.68
C GLY A 467 27.90 -8.81 0.38
N THR A 468 28.55 -8.37 -0.68
CA THR A 468 27.99 -8.24 -2.02
C THR A 468 28.26 -9.51 -2.83
N LEU A 469 27.21 -10.12 -3.34
CA LEU A 469 27.34 -11.30 -4.20
C LEU A 469 27.72 -10.86 -5.62
N PRO A 470 28.71 -11.50 -6.26
CA PRO A 470 29.26 -11.02 -7.55
C PRO A 470 28.29 -11.17 -8.72
N THR A 471 27.30 -12.08 -8.64
CA THR A 471 26.41 -12.41 -9.77
C THR A 471 24.93 -12.40 -9.44
N LEU A 472 24.55 -12.26 -8.18
CA LEU A 472 23.16 -12.33 -7.71
C LEU A 472 22.84 -11.16 -6.79
N SER A 473 21.63 -10.63 -6.86
CA SER A 473 21.11 -9.80 -5.77
C SER A 473 20.89 -10.64 -4.51
N ARG A 474 20.87 -10.02 -3.33
CA ARG A 474 20.63 -10.71 -2.07
C ARG A 474 19.28 -11.45 -2.07
N ALA A 475 18.24 -10.83 -2.64
CA ALA A 475 16.93 -11.45 -2.80
C ALA A 475 16.97 -12.68 -3.71
N GLN A 476 17.67 -12.62 -4.83
CA GLN A 476 17.86 -13.77 -5.72
C GLN A 476 18.65 -14.90 -5.05
N ALA A 477 19.67 -14.56 -4.27
CA ALA A 477 20.44 -15.55 -3.53
C ALA A 477 19.62 -16.19 -2.40
N GLN A 478 18.81 -15.40 -1.67
CA GLN A 478 17.89 -15.94 -0.67
C GLN A 478 16.86 -16.87 -1.31
N GLU A 479 16.33 -16.48 -2.46
CA GLU A 479 15.39 -17.30 -3.21
C GLU A 479 16.07 -18.59 -3.73
N MET A 480 17.30 -18.51 -4.23
CA MET A 480 18.08 -19.67 -4.66
C MET A 480 18.40 -20.63 -3.51
N ILE A 481 18.73 -20.10 -2.33
CA ILE A 481 18.95 -20.90 -1.12
C ILE A 481 17.66 -21.63 -0.74
N ARG A 482 16.52 -20.92 -0.71
CA ARG A 482 15.21 -21.52 -0.42
C ARG A 482 14.81 -22.55 -1.48
N LYS A 483 15.02 -22.25 -2.77
CA LYS A 483 14.77 -23.17 -3.88
C LYS A 483 15.61 -24.46 -3.80
N ASN A 484 16.73 -24.43 -3.10
CA ASN A 484 17.58 -25.59 -2.89
C ASN A 484 17.45 -26.22 -1.47
N GLY A 485 16.36 -25.92 -0.76
CA GLY A 485 16.04 -26.52 0.53
C GLY A 485 16.79 -25.92 1.73
N GLY A 486 17.53 -24.81 1.54
CA GLY A 486 18.26 -24.11 2.59
C GLY A 486 17.44 -23.02 3.28
N LYS A 487 17.81 -22.69 4.52
CA LYS A 487 17.25 -21.55 5.29
C LYS A 487 18.18 -20.35 5.14
N ALA A 488 17.65 -19.20 4.70
CA ALA A 488 18.38 -17.94 4.65
C ALA A 488 17.96 -17.04 5.83
N THR A 489 18.90 -16.67 6.71
CA THR A 489 18.67 -15.80 7.87
C THR A 489 19.46 -14.50 7.75
N GLY A 490 19.01 -13.45 8.46
CA GLY A 490 19.67 -12.14 8.45
C GLY A 490 20.86 -12.03 9.41
N SER A 491 21.00 -12.96 10.35
CA SER A 491 22.11 -13.04 11.34
C SER A 491 22.32 -14.46 11.82
N VAL A 492 23.50 -14.75 12.34
CA VAL A 492 23.84 -16.00 13.06
C VAL A 492 23.19 -15.95 14.44
#